data_90701a372a111e710ed312e57c3e0fe4
#
_entry.id   90701a372a111e710ed312e57c3e0fe4
#
_cell.length_a   1.000
_cell.length_b   1.000
_cell.length_c   1.000
_cell.angle_alpha   90.00
_cell.angle_beta   90.00
_cell.angle_gamma   90.00
#
_symmetry.space_group_name_H-M   'P 1'
#
loop_
_entity.id
_entity.type
_entity.pdbx_description
1 polymer ?
#
loop_
_entity_poly.entity_id
_entity_poly.type
_entity_poly.pdbx_seq_one_letter_code
_entity_poly.pdbx_strand_id
1 'polypeptide(L)'
;MPAGEAGVVEKTQPLNLRSPAALAERELLKLALQYPELVSPVFDAYGEDEFTVPPYTVVRRAVAEAGGVAAADDAYLERVREAAPDDSVRVLITELAVEPLNLPRRRQREIDLYAGQFLVKVRLAAVERRIGQLESTALRAEAGGDDAQAAADARRQVWELGQYRTALRERGVAALYG
;
A
#
# COMPACT_ATOMS: atom_id res chain seq x y z
N MET A 1 20.47 12.33 42.98
CA MET A 1 19.12 12.18 42.47
C MET A 1 19.16 12.33 40.96
N PRO A 2 19.17 11.26 40.16
CA PRO A 2 18.99 11.40 38.72
C PRO A 2 17.49 11.42 38.44
N ALA A 3 17.05 12.47 37.73
CA ALA A 3 15.70 12.59 37.21
C ALA A 3 15.48 11.56 36.10
N GLY A 4 14.42 10.75 36.26
CA GLY A 4 14.05 9.71 35.30
C GLY A 4 13.65 10.30 33.95
N GLU A 5 14.28 9.76 32.90
CA GLU A 5 13.82 9.90 31.54
C GLU A 5 12.44 9.24 31.43
N ALA A 6 11.41 10.06 31.33
CA ALA A 6 10.08 9.60 30.93
C ALA A 6 10.15 9.23 29.45
N GLY A 7 10.39 7.95 29.17
CA GLY A 7 10.25 7.40 27.84
C GLY A 7 8.84 7.68 27.34
N VAL A 8 8.74 8.44 26.25
CA VAL A 8 7.49 8.60 25.49
C VAL A 8 7.13 7.24 24.93
N VAL A 9 6.26 6.54 25.62
CA VAL A 9 5.63 5.32 25.11
C VAL A 9 4.71 5.80 23.98
N GLU A 10 5.22 5.67 22.75
CA GLU A 10 4.43 5.84 21.54
C GLU A 10 3.25 4.87 21.64
N LYS A 11 2.06 5.40 21.88
CA LYS A 11 0.83 4.61 21.91
C LYS A 11 0.62 4.01 20.53
N THR A 12 1.08 2.80 20.33
CA THR A 12 0.75 1.99 19.16
C THR A 12 -0.77 1.84 19.15
N GLN A 13 -1.43 2.56 18.27
CA GLN A 13 -2.89 2.42 18.10
C GLN A 13 -3.17 0.97 17.72
N PRO A 14 -4.19 0.34 18.31
CA PRO A 14 -4.55 -1.04 17.97
C PRO A 14 -4.84 -1.12 16.48
N LEU A 15 -4.22 -2.10 15.82
CA LEU A 15 -4.31 -2.34 14.39
C LEU A 15 -5.78 -2.59 14.00
N ASN A 16 -6.40 -1.62 13.33
CA ASN A 16 -7.80 -1.74 12.91
C ASN A 16 -7.88 -2.46 11.55
N LEU A 17 -7.82 -3.79 11.57
CA LEU A 17 -7.94 -4.64 10.37
C LEU A 17 -9.29 -4.52 9.65
N ARG A 18 -10.28 -3.86 10.26
CA ARG A 18 -11.60 -3.60 9.67
C ARG A 18 -11.72 -2.21 9.07
N SER A 19 -10.66 -1.41 9.09
CA SER A 19 -10.66 -0.12 8.41
C SER A 19 -10.82 -0.31 6.90
N PRO A 20 -11.47 0.62 6.19
CA PRO A 20 -11.62 0.55 4.72
C PRO A 20 -10.27 0.40 4.00
N ALA A 21 -9.22 1.03 4.52
CA ALA A 21 -7.86 0.91 3.98
C ALA A 21 -7.30 -0.51 4.15
N ALA A 22 -7.35 -1.06 5.37
CA ALA A 22 -6.86 -2.42 5.63
C ALA A 22 -7.63 -3.49 4.83
N LEU A 23 -8.94 -3.31 4.66
CA LEU A 23 -9.75 -4.20 3.82
C LEU A 23 -9.35 -4.10 2.34
N ALA A 24 -9.06 -2.89 1.84
CA ALA A 24 -8.60 -2.70 0.47
C ALA A 24 -7.21 -3.30 0.24
N GLU A 25 -6.28 -3.12 1.20
CA GLU A 25 -4.95 -3.75 1.17
C GLU A 25 -5.05 -5.28 1.12
N ARG A 26 -5.90 -5.87 1.99
CA ARG A 26 -6.13 -7.32 2.02
C ARG A 26 -6.64 -7.84 0.68
N GLU A 27 -7.65 -7.18 0.11
CA GLU A 27 -8.25 -7.57 -1.15
C GLU A 27 -7.26 -7.44 -2.31
N LEU A 28 -6.44 -6.38 -2.33
CA LEU A 28 -5.39 -6.20 -3.33
C LEU A 28 -4.31 -7.29 -3.26
N LEU A 29 -3.90 -7.69 -2.05
CA LEU A 29 -2.94 -8.80 -1.87
C LEU A 29 -3.53 -10.14 -2.31
N LYS A 30 -4.81 -10.40 -2.04
CA LYS A 30 -5.50 -11.60 -2.55
C LYS A 30 -5.49 -11.64 -4.07
N LEU A 31 -5.78 -10.50 -4.72
CA LEU A 31 -5.70 -10.38 -6.18
C LEU A 31 -4.27 -10.66 -6.68
N ALA A 32 -3.27 -10.07 -6.05
CA ALA A 32 -1.86 -10.27 -6.43
C ALA A 32 -1.39 -11.74 -6.28
N LEU A 33 -1.94 -12.48 -5.33
CA LEU A 33 -1.57 -13.88 -5.08
C LEU A 33 -2.39 -14.89 -5.91
N GLN A 34 -3.68 -14.62 -6.15
CA GLN A 34 -4.59 -15.54 -6.81
C GLN A 34 -4.75 -15.27 -8.31
N TYR A 35 -4.68 -13.99 -8.71
CA TYR A 35 -4.92 -13.52 -10.08
C TYR A 35 -3.91 -12.42 -10.44
N PRO A 36 -2.59 -12.71 -10.41
CA PRO A 36 -1.54 -11.72 -10.63
C PRO A 36 -1.69 -10.97 -11.96
N GLU A 37 -2.26 -11.61 -12.99
CA GLU A 37 -2.52 -11.01 -14.29
C GLU A 37 -3.50 -9.84 -14.25
N LEU A 38 -4.42 -9.80 -13.27
CA LEU A 38 -5.42 -8.74 -13.14
C LEU A 38 -4.84 -7.43 -12.56
N VAL A 39 -3.70 -7.53 -11.89
CA VAL A 39 -3.05 -6.38 -11.24
C VAL A 39 -1.68 -6.06 -11.81
N SER A 40 -1.18 -6.91 -12.73
CA SER A 40 0.07 -6.74 -13.44
C SER A 40 -0.04 -5.65 -14.54
N PRO A 41 1.04 -4.87 -14.79
CA PRO A 41 2.26 -4.76 -14.00
C PRO A 41 2.15 -3.71 -12.88
N VAL A 42 0.99 -3.06 -12.74
CA VAL A 42 0.78 -1.90 -11.87
C VAL A 42 1.11 -2.19 -10.41
N PHE A 43 0.76 -3.39 -9.92
CA PHE A 43 1.03 -3.80 -8.54
C PHE A 43 2.52 -3.77 -8.21
N ASP A 44 3.41 -4.09 -9.16
CA ASP A 44 4.86 -4.12 -8.92
C ASP A 44 5.45 -2.73 -8.66
N ALA A 45 4.74 -1.67 -9.09
CA ALA A 45 5.12 -0.28 -8.81
C ALA A 45 4.66 0.23 -7.41
N TYR A 46 4.00 -0.61 -6.60
CA TYR A 46 3.62 -0.24 -5.24
C TYR A 46 4.79 -0.46 -4.29
N GLY A 47 5.08 0.55 -3.44
CA GLY A 47 6.05 0.41 -2.35
C GLY A 47 5.47 -0.29 -1.13
N GLU A 48 6.34 -0.72 -0.23
CA GLU A 48 5.94 -1.29 1.05
C GLU A 48 5.21 -0.27 1.94
N ASP A 49 5.59 1.00 1.84
CA ASP A 49 5.02 2.15 2.56
C ASP A 49 3.58 2.47 2.13
N GLU A 50 3.10 1.88 1.05
CA GLU A 50 1.71 2.02 0.63
C GLU A 50 0.75 1.12 1.44
N PHE A 51 1.29 0.11 2.11
CA PHE A 51 0.54 -0.77 3.01
C PHE A 51 0.66 -0.29 4.46
N THR A 52 -0.47 -0.23 5.16
CA THR A 52 -0.54 0.26 6.56
C THR A 52 -0.53 -0.85 7.60
N VAL A 53 -0.90 -2.06 7.18
CA VAL A 53 -0.96 -3.24 8.04
C VAL A 53 0.41 -3.94 8.00
N PRO A 54 1.21 -3.97 9.09
CA PRO A 54 2.57 -4.49 9.06
C PRO A 54 2.72 -5.89 8.44
N PRO A 55 1.86 -6.89 8.74
CA PRO A 55 1.92 -8.17 8.05
C PRO A 55 1.71 -8.06 6.52
N TYR A 56 0.87 -7.13 6.06
CA TYR A 56 0.63 -6.93 4.61
C TYR A 56 1.83 -6.30 3.91
N THR A 57 2.53 -5.39 4.59
CA THR A 57 3.82 -4.84 4.11
C THR A 57 4.82 -5.96 3.86
N VAL A 58 4.90 -6.94 4.78
CA VAL A 58 5.82 -8.08 4.64
C VAL A 58 5.40 -9.00 3.49
N VAL A 59 4.09 -9.24 3.32
CA VAL A 59 3.59 -10.01 2.16
C VAL A 59 3.92 -9.29 0.86
N ARG A 60 3.76 -7.95 0.78
CA ARG A 60 4.13 -7.16 -0.40
C ARG A 60 5.62 -7.31 -0.72
N ARG A 61 6.49 -7.29 0.30
CA ARG A 61 7.93 -7.54 0.12
C ARG A 61 8.20 -8.93 -0.43
N ALA A 62 7.57 -9.96 0.13
CA ALA A 62 7.72 -11.34 -0.35
C ALA A 62 7.30 -11.48 -1.83
N VAL A 63 6.25 -10.79 -2.26
CA VAL A 63 5.85 -10.74 -3.67
C VAL A 63 6.95 -10.11 -4.54
N ALA A 64 7.56 -8.99 -4.07
CA ALA A 64 8.64 -8.34 -4.81
C ALA A 64 9.89 -9.24 -4.92
N GLU A 65 10.27 -9.90 -3.84
CA GLU A 65 11.42 -10.83 -3.79
C GLU A 65 11.19 -12.07 -4.67
N ALA A 66 9.94 -12.50 -4.85
CA ALA A 66 9.56 -13.58 -5.77
C ALA A 66 9.58 -13.17 -7.27
N GLY A 67 9.93 -11.92 -7.57
CA GLY A 67 10.01 -11.37 -8.93
C GLY A 67 8.81 -10.52 -9.34
N GLY A 68 7.86 -10.29 -8.45
CA GLY A 68 6.66 -9.49 -8.70
C GLY A 68 5.55 -10.25 -9.44
N VAL A 69 4.40 -9.60 -9.61
CA VAL A 69 3.24 -10.17 -10.31
C VAL A 69 3.48 -10.28 -11.82
N ALA A 70 4.34 -9.44 -12.39
CA ALA A 70 4.68 -9.49 -13.81
C ALA A 70 5.48 -10.76 -14.20
N ALA A 71 6.16 -11.38 -13.23
CA ALA A 71 6.90 -12.63 -13.43
C ALA A 71 6.12 -13.88 -12.94
N ALA A 72 4.80 -13.75 -12.73
CA ALA A 72 3.99 -14.84 -12.23
C ALA A 72 3.88 -15.98 -13.25
N ASP A 73 4.13 -17.19 -12.77
CA ASP A 73 4.01 -18.47 -13.49
C ASP A 73 3.44 -19.53 -12.53
N ASP A 74 3.42 -20.79 -12.94
CA ASP A 74 2.88 -21.90 -12.14
C ASP A 74 3.60 -22.06 -10.77
N ALA A 75 4.86 -21.63 -10.64
CA ALA A 75 5.64 -21.69 -9.41
C ALA A 75 5.57 -20.37 -8.59
N TYR A 76 4.86 -19.37 -9.08
CA TYR A 76 4.84 -18.04 -8.47
C TYR A 76 4.48 -18.05 -6.99
N LEU A 77 3.35 -18.68 -6.63
CA LEU A 77 2.88 -18.72 -5.25
C LEU A 77 3.90 -19.38 -4.31
N GLU A 78 4.57 -20.44 -4.79
CA GLU A 78 5.58 -21.12 -4.00
C GLU A 78 6.79 -20.22 -3.77
N ARG A 79 7.26 -19.51 -4.81
CA ARG A 79 8.34 -18.51 -4.65
C ARG A 79 7.97 -17.42 -3.63
N VAL A 80 6.73 -16.93 -3.64
CA VAL A 80 6.27 -15.93 -2.65
C VAL A 80 6.29 -16.52 -1.24
N ARG A 81 5.90 -17.80 -1.07
CA ARG A 81 5.96 -18.49 0.23
C ARG A 81 7.38 -18.73 0.72
N GLU A 82 8.30 -19.04 -0.19
CA GLU A 82 9.73 -19.22 0.12
C GLU A 82 10.39 -17.88 0.53
N ALA A 83 9.96 -16.76 -0.05
CA ALA A 83 10.41 -15.41 0.30
C ALA A 83 9.85 -14.91 1.65
N ALA A 84 8.91 -15.62 2.29
CA ALA A 84 8.38 -15.24 3.58
C ALA A 84 9.45 -15.37 4.68
N PRO A 85 9.66 -14.33 5.51
CA PRO A 85 10.74 -14.32 6.51
C PRO A 85 10.51 -15.30 7.66
N ASP A 86 9.27 -15.68 7.92
CA ASP A 86 8.87 -16.58 8.99
C ASP A 86 7.59 -17.36 8.68
N ASP A 87 7.26 -18.32 9.55
CA ASP A 87 6.09 -19.18 9.37
C ASP A 87 4.77 -18.41 9.50
N SER A 88 4.70 -17.35 10.29
CA SER A 88 3.47 -16.56 10.46
C SER A 88 3.10 -15.85 9.15
N VAL A 89 4.07 -15.29 8.46
CA VAL A 89 3.88 -14.67 7.14
C VAL A 89 3.56 -15.72 6.09
N ARG A 90 4.20 -16.90 6.14
CA ARG A 90 3.90 -18.03 5.22
C ARG A 90 2.47 -18.51 5.38
N VAL A 91 1.96 -18.59 6.61
CA VAL A 91 0.55 -18.92 6.89
C VAL A 91 -0.37 -17.84 6.32
N LEU A 92 -0.07 -16.56 6.55
CA LEU A 92 -0.85 -15.44 6.01
C LEU A 92 -0.89 -15.46 4.47
N ILE A 93 0.23 -15.68 3.79
CA ILE A 93 0.29 -15.82 2.33
C ILE A 93 -0.63 -16.97 1.87
N THR A 94 -0.57 -18.11 2.54
CA THR A 94 -1.40 -19.26 2.22
C THR A 94 -2.90 -18.96 2.43
N GLU A 95 -3.24 -18.27 3.52
CA GLU A 95 -4.61 -17.83 3.81
C GLU A 95 -5.13 -16.89 2.71
N LEU A 96 -4.36 -15.85 2.37
CA LEU A 96 -4.72 -14.88 1.32
C LEU A 96 -4.84 -15.54 -0.06
N ALA A 97 -4.04 -16.57 -0.34
CA ALA A 97 -4.06 -17.28 -1.62
C ALA A 97 -5.30 -18.15 -1.81
N VAL A 98 -6.03 -18.51 -0.74
CA VAL A 98 -7.23 -19.36 -0.82
C VAL A 98 -8.51 -18.65 -0.37
N GLU A 99 -8.39 -17.49 0.28
CA GLU A 99 -9.56 -16.73 0.73
C GLU A 99 -10.39 -16.23 -0.47
N PRO A 100 -11.72 -16.48 -0.47
CA PRO A 100 -12.56 -16.11 -1.60
C PRO A 100 -12.50 -14.61 -1.94
N LEU A 101 -12.43 -14.30 -3.21
CA LEU A 101 -12.62 -12.95 -3.76
C LEU A 101 -14.10 -12.78 -4.18
N ASN A 102 -14.64 -11.59 -3.96
CA ASN A 102 -16.00 -11.26 -4.41
C ASN A 102 -16.01 -10.85 -5.89
N LEU A 103 -15.34 -11.65 -6.74
CA LEU A 103 -15.25 -11.38 -8.17
C LEU A 103 -16.64 -11.44 -8.84
N PRO A 104 -16.97 -10.48 -9.71
CA PRO A 104 -18.16 -10.53 -10.55
C PRO A 104 -18.15 -11.77 -11.44
N ARG A 105 -19.25 -12.52 -11.47
CA ARG A 105 -19.31 -13.83 -12.17
C ARG A 105 -19.52 -13.73 -13.68
N ARG A 106 -19.65 -12.53 -14.27
CA ARG A 106 -20.32 -12.44 -15.58
C ARG A 106 -19.53 -11.88 -16.75
N ARG A 107 -18.56 -10.98 -16.57
CA ARG A 107 -17.85 -10.38 -17.72
C ARG A 107 -16.41 -10.02 -17.33
N GLN A 108 -15.47 -10.26 -18.23
CA GLN A 108 -14.05 -9.88 -18.04
C GLN A 108 -13.91 -8.42 -17.63
N ARG A 109 -14.61 -7.51 -18.30
CA ARG A 109 -14.60 -6.08 -17.97
C ARG A 109 -14.99 -5.77 -16.52
N GLU A 110 -15.92 -6.52 -15.94
CA GLU A 110 -16.33 -6.34 -14.54
C GLU A 110 -15.26 -6.83 -13.58
N ILE A 111 -14.53 -7.86 -13.96
CA ILE A 111 -13.38 -8.39 -13.20
C ILE A 111 -12.24 -7.39 -13.25
N ASP A 112 -11.92 -6.82 -14.41
CA ASP A 112 -10.89 -5.80 -14.57
C ASP A 112 -11.22 -4.53 -13.76
N LEU A 113 -12.48 -4.10 -13.78
CA LEU A 113 -12.95 -2.98 -12.96
C LEU A 113 -12.84 -3.28 -11.45
N TYR A 114 -13.15 -4.50 -11.04
CA TYR A 114 -13.00 -4.93 -9.66
C TYR A 114 -11.55 -4.86 -9.21
N ALA A 115 -10.62 -5.44 -9.98
CA ALA A 115 -9.19 -5.37 -9.66
C ALA A 115 -8.69 -3.91 -9.66
N GLY A 116 -9.03 -3.15 -10.67
CA GLY A 116 -8.65 -1.75 -10.82
C GLY A 116 -9.08 -0.86 -9.67
N GLN A 117 -10.29 -1.07 -9.11
CA GLN A 117 -10.74 -0.27 -7.97
C GLN A 117 -9.90 -0.47 -6.71
N PHE A 118 -9.36 -1.67 -6.45
CA PHE A 118 -8.49 -1.91 -5.30
C PHE A 118 -7.09 -1.36 -5.50
N LEU A 119 -6.55 -1.42 -6.71
CA LEU A 119 -5.35 -0.69 -7.08
C LEU A 119 -5.51 0.80 -6.75
N VAL A 120 -6.56 1.44 -7.27
CA VAL A 120 -6.80 2.87 -7.02
C VAL A 120 -7.01 3.17 -5.53
N LYS A 121 -7.78 2.35 -4.81
CA LYS A 121 -8.05 2.58 -3.37
C LYS A 121 -6.78 2.57 -2.52
N VAL A 122 -5.91 1.59 -2.72
CA VAL A 122 -4.65 1.49 -1.96
C VAL A 122 -3.73 2.65 -2.31
N ARG A 123 -3.55 2.96 -3.60
CA ARG A 123 -2.72 4.09 -4.06
C ARG A 123 -3.26 5.43 -3.54
N LEU A 124 -4.56 5.64 -3.61
CA LEU A 124 -5.18 6.88 -3.14
C LEU A 124 -4.97 7.08 -1.64
N ALA A 125 -5.18 6.03 -0.83
CA ALA A 125 -4.95 6.08 0.60
C ALA A 125 -3.49 6.38 0.94
N ALA A 126 -2.53 5.81 0.21
CA ALA A 126 -1.10 6.08 0.37
C ALA A 126 -0.75 7.54 0.03
N VAL A 127 -1.26 8.05 -1.08
CA VAL A 127 -1.06 9.45 -1.49
C VAL A 127 -1.64 10.41 -0.45
N GLU A 128 -2.83 10.15 0.08
CA GLU A 128 -3.46 10.98 1.12
C GLU A 128 -2.65 10.99 2.42
N ARG A 129 -2.14 9.83 2.86
CA ARG A 129 -1.22 9.76 4.01
C ARG A 129 0.06 10.55 3.78
N ARG A 130 0.65 10.43 2.59
CA ARG A 130 1.89 11.16 2.25
C ARG A 130 1.68 12.66 2.24
N ILE A 131 0.57 13.14 1.70
CA ILE A 131 0.19 14.55 1.75
C ILE A 131 0.12 15.03 3.20
N GLY A 132 -0.60 14.33 4.08
CA GLY A 132 -0.71 14.71 5.50
C GLY A 132 0.64 14.73 6.24
N GLN A 133 1.54 13.78 5.93
CA GLN A 133 2.90 13.77 6.48
C GLN A 133 3.72 15.00 6.04
N LEU A 134 3.65 15.34 4.75
CA LEU A 134 4.36 16.48 4.18
C LEU A 134 3.82 17.82 4.69
N GLU A 135 2.50 17.95 4.83
CA GLU A 135 1.87 19.13 5.45
C GLU A 135 2.35 19.31 6.90
N SER A 136 2.37 18.21 7.68
CA SER A 136 2.90 18.25 9.05
C SER A 136 4.40 18.60 9.10
N THR A 137 5.16 18.17 8.10
CA THR A 137 6.59 18.51 7.99
C THR A 137 6.78 19.98 7.65
N ALA A 138 6.01 20.52 6.70
CA ALA A 138 6.06 21.94 6.34
C ALA A 138 5.73 22.85 7.55
N LEU A 139 4.67 22.53 8.28
CA LEU A 139 4.27 23.28 9.48
C LEU A 139 5.34 23.28 10.57
N ARG A 140 6.00 22.13 10.80
CA ARG A 140 7.09 22.04 11.79
C ARG A 140 8.31 22.83 11.37
N ALA A 141 8.69 22.77 10.10
CA ALA A 141 9.83 23.54 9.57
C ALA A 141 9.60 25.06 9.68
N GLU A 142 8.38 25.53 9.46
CA GLU A 142 7.99 26.94 9.62
C GLU A 142 8.01 27.37 11.09
N ALA A 143 7.48 26.54 11.99
CA ALA A 143 7.46 26.84 13.42
C ALA A 143 8.86 26.87 14.03
N GLY A 144 9.79 26.05 13.53
CA GLY A 144 11.20 26.02 13.97
C GLY A 144 12.06 27.18 13.45
N GLY A 145 11.64 27.87 12.42
CA GLY A 145 12.29 29.05 11.86
C GLY A 145 13.62 28.82 11.12
N ASP A 146 14.12 27.58 11.11
CA ASP A 146 15.49 27.27 10.64
C ASP A 146 15.55 26.59 9.27
N ASP A 147 14.42 26.19 8.65
CA ASP A 147 14.44 25.41 7.40
C ASP A 147 13.34 25.80 6.40
N ALA A 148 13.40 27.04 5.93
CA ALA A 148 12.48 27.55 4.90
C ALA A 148 12.54 26.71 3.60
N GLN A 149 13.69 26.12 3.28
CA GLN A 149 13.86 25.30 2.10
C GLN A 149 13.10 23.96 2.24
N ALA A 150 13.20 23.28 3.38
CA ALA A 150 12.46 22.07 3.64
C ALA A 150 10.94 22.28 3.61
N ALA A 151 10.47 23.42 4.16
CA ALA A 151 9.06 23.79 4.07
C ALA A 151 8.60 24.00 2.62
N ALA A 152 9.41 24.69 1.80
CA ALA A 152 9.12 24.94 0.40
C ALA A 152 9.10 23.63 -0.42
N ASP A 153 10.04 22.73 -0.17
CA ASP A 153 10.12 21.45 -0.85
C ASP A 153 8.94 20.52 -0.47
N ALA A 154 8.56 20.51 0.81
CA ALA A 154 7.39 19.76 1.27
C ALA A 154 6.11 20.28 0.60
N ARG A 155 5.92 21.60 0.51
CA ARG A 155 4.74 22.19 -0.16
C ARG A 155 4.69 21.89 -1.65
N ARG A 156 5.83 21.87 -2.34
CA ARG A 156 5.90 21.49 -3.73
C ARG A 156 5.42 20.04 -3.92
N GLN A 157 5.92 19.12 -3.09
CA GLN A 157 5.51 17.72 -3.12
C GLN A 157 4.01 17.56 -2.80
N VAL A 158 3.46 18.32 -1.84
CA VAL A 158 2.01 18.35 -1.55
C VAL A 158 1.23 18.76 -2.78
N TRP A 159 1.67 19.78 -3.52
CA TRP A 159 1.00 20.22 -4.74
C TRP A 159 1.02 19.12 -5.82
N GLU A 160 2.19 18.52 -6.08
CA GLU A 160 2.35 17.43 -7.07
C GLU A 160 1.46 16.24 -6.75
N LEU A 161 1.51 15.78 -5.48
CA LEU A 161 0.66 14.69 -5.00
C LEU A 161 -0.83 15.05 -5.02
N GLY A 162 -1.18 16.33 -4.80
CA GLY A 162 -2.54 16.84 -4.94
C GLY A 162 -3.08 16.69 -6.36
N GLN A 163 -2.26 16.99 -7.38
CA GLN A 163 -2.62 16.78 -8.78
C GLN A 163 -2.81 15.29 -9.07
N TYR A 164 -1.89 14.44 -8.60
CA TYR A 164 -2.00 12.99 -8.76
C TYR A 164 -3.23 12.41 -8.06
N ARG A 165 -3.53 12.84 -6.83
CA ARG A 165 -4.77 12.49 -6.12
C ARG A 165 -6.02 12.82 -6.93
N THR A 166 -6.07 14.00 -7.52
CA THR A 166 -7.19 14.43 -8.38
C THR A 166 -7.30 13.52 -9.59
N ALA A 167 -6.18 13.23 -10.27
CA ALA A 167 -6.16 12.31 -11.40
C ALA A 167 -6.65 10.90 -11.04
N LEU A 168 -6.25 10.36 -9.88
CA LEU A 168 -6.72 9.06 -9.39
C LEU A 168 -8.24 9.06 -9.17
N ARG A 169 -8.81 10.15 -8.65
CA ARG A 169 -10.26 10.26 -8.40
C ARG A 169 -11.08 10.42 -9.69
N GLU A 170 -10.56 11.14 -10.67
CA GLU A 170 -11.27 11.44 -11.93
C GLU A 170 -11.09 10.34 -12.97
N ARG A 171 -9.88 9.84 -13.14
CA ARG A 171 -9.52 8.88 -14.19
C ARG A 171 -9.42 7.44 -13.69
N GLY A 172 -9.44 7.22 -12.37
CA GLY A 172 -9.32 5.89 -11.77
C GLY A 172 -8.05 5.17 -12.20
N VAL A 173 -8.20 3.92 -12.64
CA VAL A 173 -7.08 3.06 -13.09
C VAL A 173 -6.23 3.71 -14.19
N ALA A 174 -6.82 4.50 -15.08
CA ALA A 174 -6.06 5.17 -16.14
C ALA A 174 -4.98 6.12 -15.60
N ALA A 175 -5.14 6.65 -14.38
CA ALA A 175 -4.13 7.48 -13.74
C ALA A 175 -2.92 6.70 -13.20
N LEU A 176 -3.01 5.37 -13.12
CA LEU A 176 -1.90 4.51 -12.66
C LEU A 176 -0.89 4.19 -13.75
N TYR A 177 -1.24 4.44 -15.00
CA TYR A 177 -0.38 4.18 -16.16
C TYR A 177 0.32 5.44 -16.72
N GLY A 178 0.17 6.61 -16.08
CA GLY A 178 0.81 7.86 -16.43
C GLY A 178 -0.11 8.86 -17.08
#